data_182d8bd4ff68525493d7c6cf7dbc02a8
#
_entry.id   182d8bd4ff68525493d7c6cf7dbc02a8
#
_cell.length_a   1.000
_cell.length_b   1.000
_cell.length_c   1.000
_cell.angle_alpha   90.00
_cell.angle_beta   90.00
_cell.angle_gamma   90.00
#
_symmetry.space_group_name_H-M   'P 1'
#
loop_
_entity.id
_entity.type
_entity.pdbx_description
1 polymer ?
#
loop_
_entity_poly.entity_id
_entity_poly.type
_entity_poly.pdbx_seq_one_letter_code
_entity_poly.pdbx_strand_id
1 'polypeptide(L)'
;MIKKGDIIKLEIENFAFGGKGIGKVKELDKDFIVFVQHGISGQLVNVKITKKKTAYAEAIIQEVLKRSKLEINSSYQEISGAPYINLPIEDQKNMKIHVTKDVFTRIGKLENSEIYFDKWIPSPYSHHYRNKMEYSFSSIGYDFKKEKVVDDCFSLGFKRKGTWWIVENLDADSGLFDQELESRLKEIRKYLEGTSLSAWHPPKKEGFFRHLVVRKSYSENKLLFNLVTSSKDLKKFSSINFGNFLSNLLGSRMAGLLHTVNDDVADREKLDKGSSKLILGKETIIERINGLDFEISMQSFFQTNPLCAEKLYKKVIDYLLEYNIPNDKIILDLFCGTGTIGQLISKNTPNNIIGVDIVESAIKNAKKNAKKNQLQNLKFISSDVGKFLLNHPEYQNKIHSIVIDPPRAGISPKSLRKVIRLNAKVIVYVSCNPSTQARDLVTLNEMGYQLKKFSLVDQFPHTSHIESIMLFEKNQ
;
A
#
# COMPACT_ATOMS: atom_id res chain seq x y z
N MET A 1 7.91 -1.09 -37.62
CA MET A 1 7.58 -0.24 -36.42
C MET A 1 6.51 -0.92 -35.62
N ILE A 2 6.74 -1.11 -34.32
CA ILE A 2 5.75 -1.69 -33.39
C ILE A 2 4.54 -0.76 -33.25
N LYS A 3 3.35 -1.37 -33.04
CA LYS A 3 2.07 -0.67 -32.85
C LYS A 3 1.39 -1.16 -31.58
N LYS A 4 0.44 -0.38 -31.05
CA LYS A 4 -0.44 -0.84 -29.98
C LYS A 4 -1.22 -2.08 -30.42
N GLY A 5 -1.22 -3.12 -29.59
CA GLY A 5 -1.84 -4.40 -29.86
C GLY A 5 -0.89 -5.49 -30.36
N ASP A 6 0.27 -5.12 -30.91
CA ASP A 6 1.26 -6.08 -31.39
C ASP A 6 1.75 -6.99 -30.27
N ILE A 7 1.99 -8.26 -30.60
CA ILE A 7 2.67 -9.22 -29.73
C ILE A 7 4.09 -9.39 -30.27
N ILE A 8 5.06 -9.14 -29.41
CA ILE A 8 6.47 -9.22 -29.75
C ILE A 8 7.24 -10.09 -28.76
N LYS A 9 8.27 -10.77 -29.23
CA LYS A 9 9.24 -11.47 -28.40
C LYS A 9 10.28 -10.50 -27.92
N LEU A 10 10.57 -10.49 -26.62
CA LEU A 10 11.44 -9.51 -25.96
C LEU A 10 12.24 -10.16 -24.84
N GLU A 11 13.50 -9.84 -24.74
CA GLU A 11 14.33 -10.13 -23.56
C GLU A 11 14.28 -8.95 -22.59
N ILE A 12 14.09 -9.26 -21.30
CA ILE A 12 14.12 -8.26 -20.25
C ILE A 12 15.56 -8.09 -19.78
N GLU A 13 16.16 -6.93 -20.05
CA GLU A 13 17.57 -6.65 -19.75
C GLU A 13 17.77 -6.12 -18.32
N ASN A 14 16.82 -5.30 -17.82
CA ASN A 14 16.97 -4.59 -16.55
C ASN A 14 15.61 -4.27 -15.91
N PHE A 15 15.64 -3.66 -14.73
CA PHE A 15 14.46 -3.17 -14.01
C PHE A 15 14.31 -1.66 -14.13
N ALA A 16 13.07 -1.18 -14.11
CA ALA A 16 12.70 0.22 -13.98
C ALA A 16 11.76 0.43 -12.79
N PHE A 17 11.73 1.67 -12.32
CA PHE A 17 10.82 2.06 -11.25
C PHE A 17 9.34 1.78 -11.60
N GLY A 18 8.55 1.44 -10.57
CA GLY A 18 7.13 1.11 -10.73
C GLY A 18 6.88 -0.34 -11.16
N GLY A 19 7.85 -1.23 -10.96
CA GLY A 19 7.70 -2.68 -11.21
C GLY A 19 7.70 -3.05 -12.68
N LYS A 20 8.46 -2.33 -13.49
CA LYS A 20 8.59 -2.60 -14.91
C LYS A 20 9.96 -3.20 -15.21
N GLY A 21 9.99 -4.24 -16.06
CA GLY A 21 11.20 -4.65 -16.75
C GLY A 21 11.48 -3.74 -17.92
N ILE A 22 12.74 -3.63 -18.32
CA ILE A 22 13.19 -2.89 -19.50
C ILE A 22 13.71 -3.90 -20.51
N GLY A 23 13.18 -3.85 -21.72
CA GLY A 23 13.75 -4.52 -22.89
C GLY A 23 13.88 -3.57 -24.04
N LYS A 24 14.60 -3.98 -25.08
CA LYS A 24 14.87 -3.18 -26.28
C LYS A 24 14.46 -3.91 -27.52
N VAL A 25 13.94 -3.17 -28.48
CA VAL A 25 13.61 -3.64 -29.83
C VAL A 25 14.29 -2.73 -30.84
N LYS A 26 14.85 -3.31 -31.90
CA LYS A 26 15.39 -2.52 -33.03
C LYS A 26 14.23 -1.94 -33.85
N GLU A 27 14.15 -0.61 -33.91
CA GLU A 27 13.27 0.13 -34.83
C GLU A 27 14.14 1.10 -35.65
N LEU A 28 14.15 0.94 -36.99
CA LEU A 28 14.93 1.80 -37.90
C LEU A 28 16.39 1.97 -37.42
N ASP A 29 17.06 0.86 -37.11
CA ASP A 29 18.43 0.75 -36.60
C ASP A 29 18.72 1.44 -35.25
N LYS A 30 17.68 1.89 -34.55
CA LYS A 30 17.78 2.45 -33.19
C LYS A 30 17.15 1.53 -32.16
N ASP A 31 17.74 1.53 -30.97
CA ASP A 31 17.14 0.84 -29.82
C ASP A 31 15.91 1.61 -29.37
N PHE A 32 14.76 0.92 -29.38
CA PHE A 32 13.50 1.43 -28.88
C PHE A 32 13.14 0.72 -27.58
N ILE A 33 12.91 1.50 -26.52
CA ILE A 33 12.69 0.99 -25.16
C ILE A 33 11.26 0.50 -25.01
N VAL A 34 11.11 -0.69 -24.43
CA VAL A 34 9.81 -1.26 -24.05
C VAL A 34 9.80 -1.55 -22.56
N PHE A 35 8.90 -0.88 -21.84
CA PHE A 35 8.64 -1.14 -20.43
C PHE A 35 7.61 -2.24 -20.27
N VAL A 36 7.99 -3.33 -19.63
CA VAL A 36 7.17 -4.52 -19.46
C VAL A 36 6.71 -4.64 -18.01
N GLN A 37 5.41 -4.59 -17.79
CA GLN A 37 4.84 -4.69 -16.45
C GLN A 37 5.22 -6.01 -15.77
N HIS A 38 5.87 -5.91 -14.58
CA HIS A 38 6.36 -7.03 -13.77
C HIS A 38 7.36 -7.97 -14.49
N GLY A 39 8.04 -7.48 -15.52
CA GLY A 39 9.12 -8.24 -16.18
C GLY A 39 10.33 -8.37 -15.25
N ILE A 40 10.91 -9.57 -15.18
CA ILE A 40 12.11 -9.86 -14.39
C ILE A 40 13.32 -9.90 -15.34
N SER A 41 14.40 -9.23 -14.97
CA SER A 41 15.64 -9.21 -15.75
C SER A 41 16.13 -10.64 -16.04
N GLY A 42 16.49 -10.92 -17.29
CA GLY A 42 16.89 -12.24 -17.79
C GLY A 42 15.74 -13.11 -18.29
N GLN A 43 14.47 -12.66 -18.19
CA GLN A 43 13.34 -13.36 -18.83
C GLN A 43 13.31 -13.11 -20.33
N LEU A 44 12.95 -14.16 -21.08
CA LEU A 44 12.52 -14.05 -22.49
C LEU A 44 11.00 -14.21 -22.54
N VAL A 45 10.29 -13.21 -23.05
CA VAL A 45 8.83 -13.12 -22.94
C VAL A 45 8.16 -12.74 -24.25
N ASN A 46 6.95 -13.24 -24.48
CA ASN A 46 6.02 -12.67 -25.44
C ASN A 46 5.23 -11.57 -24.72
N VAL A 47 5.28 -10.35 -25.24
CA VAL A 47 4.60 -9.18 -24.63
C VAL A 47 3.63 -8.54 -25.62
N LYS A 48 2.48 -8.11 -25.11
CA LYS A 48 1.50 -7.34 -25.88
C LYS A 48 1.70 -5.85 -25.59
N ILE A 49 1.91 -5.06 -26.65
CA ILE A 49 2.05 -3.60 -26.55
C ILE A 49 0.71 -2.99 -26.17
N THR A 50 0.66 -2.36 -24.99
CA THR A 50 -0.56 -1.70 -24.49
C THR A 50 -0.60 -0.22 -24.82
N LYS A 51 0.59 0.42 -24.93
CA LYS A 51 0.73 1.84 -25.23
C LYS A 51 2.03 2.09 -25.99
N LYS A 52 1.98 2.94 -27.03
CA LYS A 52 3.18 3.43 -27.72
C LYS A 52 3.26 4.94 -27.60
N LYS A 53 4.46 5.44 -27.30
CA LYS A 53 4.87 6.85 -27.30
C LYS A 53 6.01 7.04 -28.30
N THR A 54 6.42 8.26 -28.53
CA THR A 54 7.53 8.57 -29.46
C THR A 54 8.85 7.93 -29.03
N ALA A 55 9.16 7.93 -27.74
CA ALA A 55 10.44 7.45 -27.20
C ALA A 55 10.39 6.05 -26.56
N TYR A 56 9.21 5.50 -26.29
CA TYR A 56 9.07 4.18 -25.63
C TYR A 56 7.70 3.55 -25.87
N ALA A 57 7.59 2.26 -25.53
CA ALA A 57 6.31 1.58 -25.41
C ALA A 57 6.11 0.99 -24.00
N GLU A 58 4.84 0.72 -23.65
CA GLU A 58 4.47 -0.05 -22.46
C GLU A 58 3.82 -1.35 -22.91
N ALA A 59 4.14 -2.44 -22.23
CA ALA A 59 3.67 -3.76 -22.57
C ALA A 59 3.32 -4.59 -21.33
N ILE A 60 2.51 -5.62 -21.53
CA ILE A 60 2.20 -6.64 -20.53
C ILE A 60 2.67 -8.01 -21.03
N ILE A 61 3.15 -8.84 -20.12
CA ILE A 61 3.54 -10.21 -20.42
C ILE A 61 2.29 -11.01 -20.79
N GLN A 62 2.33 -11.68 -21.94
CA GLN A 62 1.34 -12.67 -22.34
C GLN A 62 1.82 -14.08 -21.98
N GLU A 63 3.12 -14.34 -22.16
CA GLU A 63 3.74 -15.63 -21.92
C GLU A 63 5.21 -15.46 -21.56
N VAL A 64 5.69 -16.28 -20.63
CA VAL A 64 7.11 -16.37 -20.28
C VAL A 64 7.70 -17.56 -21.04
N LEU A 65 8.49 -17.29 -22.10
CA LEU A 65 9.12 -18.31 -22.93
C LEU A 65 10.33 -18.95 -22.23
N LYS A 66 11.06 -18.16 -21.44
CA LYS A 66 12.19 -18.60 -20.63
C LYS A 66 12.24 -17.81 -19.35
N ARG A 67 12.26 -18.50 -18.22
CA ARG A 67 12.43 -17.89 -16.91
C ARG A 67 13.84 -17.31 -16.75
N SER A 68 13.97 -16.29 -15.94
CA SER A 68 15.26 -15.74 -15.52
C SER A 68 16.02 -16.76 -14.65
N LYS A 69 17.34 -16.72 -14.71
CA LYS A 69 18.19 -17.48 -13.79
C LYS A 69 18.09 -16.98 -12.34
N LEU A 70 17.56 -15.77 -12.13
CA LEU A 70 17.30 -15.21 -10.80
C LEU A 70 16.06 -15.84 -10.15
N GLU A 71 15.14 -16.42 -10.93
CA GLU A 71 13.90 -16.95 -10.39
C GLU A 71 14.11 -18.30 -9.70
N ILE A 72 13.49 -18.43 -8.54
CA ILE A 72 13.38 -19.66 -7.76
C ILE A 72 11.95 -20.20 -7.83
N ASN A 73 11.77 -21.48 -7.51
CA ASN A 73 10.43 -22.04 -7.36
C ASN A 73 9.90 -21.70 -5.97
N SER A 74 8.79 -20.97 -5.91
CA SER A 74 8.06 -20.70 -4.68
C SER A 74 7.08 -21.83 -4.38
N SER A 75 6.87 -22.13 -3.09
CA SER A 75 5.80 -23.02 -2.62
C SER A 75 4.45 -22.33 -2.51
N TYR A 76 4.41 -21.00 -2.66
CA TYR A 76 3.20 -20.19 -2.54
C TYR A 76 2.45 -20.11 -3.88
N GLN A 77 1.14 -19.95 -3.79
CA GLN A 77 0.33 -19.71 -4.98
C GLN A 77 0.67 -18.34 -5.57
N GLU A 78 1.07 -18.32 -6.84
CA GLU A 78 1.33 -17.06 -7.55
C GLU A 78 0.03 -16.25 -7.66
N ILE A 79 0.10 -14.98 -7.27
CA ILE A 79 -1.01 -14.03 -7.34
C ILE A 79 -0.55 -12.70 -7.91
N SER A 80 -1.47 -11.95 -8.50
CA SER A 80 -1.16 -10.63 -9.07
C SER A 80 -0.60 -9.63 -8.06
N GLY A 81 -0.92 -9.81 -6.77
CA GLY A 81 -0.46 -8.97 -5.66
C GLY A 81 0.98 -9.22 -5.21
N ALA A 82 1.61 -10.34 -5.63
CA ALA A 82 2.98 -10.71 -5.30
C ALA A 82 3.81 -11.05 -6.56
N PRO A 83 4.01 -10.10 -7.49
CA PRO A 83 4.61 -10.37 -8.80
C PRO A 83 6.06 -10.85 -8.73
N TYR A 84 6.74 -10.69 -7.59
CA TYR A 84 8.12 -11.11 -7.37
C TYR A 84 8.25 -12.23 -6.33
N ILE A 85 7.19 -13.03 -6.12
CA ILE A 85 7.21 -14.14 -5.15
C ILE A 85 8.29 -15.18 -5.50
N ASN A 86 8.64 -15.32 -6.77
CA ASN A 86 9.67 -16.22 -7.28
C ASN A 86 11.06 -15.55 -7.37
N LEU A 87 11.22 -14.30 -6.95
CA LEU A 87 12.52 -13.63 -6.94
C LEU A 87 13.09 -13.64 -5.50
N PRO A 88 14.34 -14.08 -5.27
CA PRO A 88 14.97 -14.04 -3.96
C PRO A 88 14.92 -12.65 -3.33
N ILE A 89 14.75 -12.58 -2.01
CA ILE A 89 14.62 -11.30 -1.29
C ILE A 89 15.84 -10.40 -1.47
N GLU A 90 17.04 -10.97 -1.57
CA GLU A 90 18.25 -10.18 -1.79
C GLU A 90 18.27 -9.53 -3.19
N ASP A 91 17.78 -10.24 -4.21
CA ASP A 91 17.65 -9.69 -5.56
C ASP A 91 16.56 -8.61 -5.61
N GLN A 92 15.44 -8.80 -4.89
CA GLN A 92 14.41 -7.77 -4.72
C GLN A 92 14.98 -6.52 -4.05
N LYS A 93 15.79 -6.66 -2.99
CA LYS A 93 16.48 -5.58 -2.31
C LYS A 93 17.38 -4.81 -3.28
N ASN A 94 18.27 -5.52 -3.98
CA ASN A 94 19.22 -4.91 -4.93
C ASN A 94 18.47 -4.15 -6.04
N MET A 95 17.41 -4.75 -6.59
CA MET A 95 16.52 -4.12 -7.56
C MET A 95 15.90 -2.83 -6.98
N LYS A 96 15.28 -2.88 -5.80
CA LYS A 96 14.60 -1.75 -5.19
C LYS A 96 15.55 -0.59 -4.87
N ILE A 97 16.74 -0.89 -4.34
CA ILE A 97 17.78 0.11 -4.08
C ILE A 97 18.21 0.76 -5.39
N HIS A 98 18.56 -0.05 -6.39
CA HIS A 98 19.04 0.44 -7.69
C HIS A 98 18.01 1.35 -8.36
N VAL A 99 16.77 0.89 -8.53
CA VAL A 99 15.74 1.69 -9.22
C VAL A 99 15.36 2.96 -8.46
N THR A 100 15.46 2.95 -7.12
CA THR A 100 15.15 4.13 -6.31
C THR A 100 16.25 5.18 -6.43
N LYS A 101 17.52 4.76 -6.35
CA LYS A 101 18.68 5.65 -6.57
C LYS A 101 18.66 6.25 -7.96
N ASP A 102 18.34 5.46 -9.00
CA ASP A 102 18.18 5.95 -10.38
C ASP A 102 17.11 7.04 -10.49
N VAL A 103 15.97 6.86 -9.82
CA VAL A 103 14.91 7.87 -9.74
C VAL A 103 15.38 9.14 -9.04
N PHE A 104 16.10 9.03 -7.93
CA PHE A 104 16.63 10.19 -7.22
C PHE A 104 17.67 10.95 -8.04
N THR A 105 18.50 10.23 -8.81
CA THR A 105 19.49 10.85 -9.71
C THR A 105 18.81 11.53 -10.89
N ARG A 106 17.92 10.83 -11.62
CA ARG A 106 17.36 11.37 -12.87
C ARG A 106 16.27 12.41 -12.65
N ILE A 107 15.34 12.17 -11.71
CA ILE A 107 14.22 13.07 -11.42
C ILE A 107 14.60 14.08 -10.34
N GLY A 108 15.22 13.61 -9.27
CA GLY A 108 15.61 14.41 -8.11
C GLY A 108 16.87 15.26 -8.35
N LYS A 109 17.56 15.05 -9.49
CA LYS A 109 18.84 15.71 -9.81
C LYS A 109 19.88 15.56 -8.71
N LEU A 110 19.84 14.42 -8.01
CA LEU A 110 20.76 14.14 -6.92
C LEU A 110 22.04 13.52 -7.49
N GLU A 111 23.08 14.33 -7.56
CA GLU A 111 24.41 13.84 -7.93
C GLU A 111 24.93 12.90 -6.84
N ASN A 112 25.48 11.76 -7.23
CA ASN A 112 26.05 10.76 -6.32
C ASN A 112 25.12 10.39 -5.13
N SER A 113 23.98 9.75 -5.43
CA SER A 113 23.00 9.34 -4.41
C SER A 113 23.58 8.41 -3.32
N GLU A 114 24.75 7.79 -3.55
CA GLU A 114 25.42 6.90 -2.58
C GLU A 114 25.82 7.63 -1.30
N ILE A 115 26.32 8.86 -1.39
CA ILE A 115 26.77 9.62 -0.20
C ILE A 115 25.63 9.99 0.74
N TYR A 116 24.38 9.99 0.24
CA TYR A 116 23.17 10.28 1.03
C TYR A 116 22.45 9.03 1.48
N PHE A 117 22.83 7.85 0.99
CA PHE A 117 22.19 6.59 1.36
C PHE A 117 22.63 6.13 2.74
N ASP A 118 21.74 6.23 3.71
CA ASP A 118 22.01 5.86 5.09
C ASP A 118 21.79 4.35 5.33
N LYS A 119 20.60 3.84 5.02
CA LYS A 119 20.27 2.46 5.40
C LYS A 119 19.17 1.83 4.55
N TRP A 120 19.33 0.52 4.30
CA TRP A 120 18.24 -0.38 3.94
C TRP A 120 17.60 -0.97 5.21
N ILE A 121 16.30 -0.89 5.32
CA ILE A 121 15.51 -1.42 6.43
C ILE A 121 14.62 -2.54 5.90
N PRO A 122 14.99 -3.82 6.13
CA PRO A 122 14.21 -4.95 5.68
C PRO A 122 12.94 -5.12 6.50
N SER A 123 11.88 -5.67 5.87
CA SER A 123 10.74 -6.22 6.60
C SER A 123 11.21 -7.31 7.59
N PRO A 124 10.66 -7.38 8.80
CA PRO A 124 10.95 -8.46 9.74
C PRO A 124 10.63 -9.85 9.19
N TYR A 125 9.53 -9.92 8.45
CA TYR A 125 9.09 -11.11 7.73
C TYR A 125 8.91 -10.79 6.24
N SER A 126 9.39 -11.64 5.37
CA SER A 126 9.19 -11.52 3.93
C SER A 126 7.83 -12.08 3.49
N HIS A 127 7.28 -13.01 4.26
CA HIS A 127 5.97 -13.64 4.01
C HIS A 127 5.01 -13.39 5.16
N HIS A 128 3.71 -13.53 4.90
CA HIS A 128 2.61 -13.41 5.87
C HIS A 128 2.61 -12.07 6.65
N TYR A 129 3.15 -11.03 6.06
CA TYR A 129 3.39 -9.75 6.72
C TYR A 129 2.20 -8.79 6.67
N ARG A 130 1.23 -9.02 5.76
CA ARG A 130 0.09 -8.12 5.59
C ARG A 130 -0.92 -8.29 6.73
N ASN A 131 -1.48 -7.16 7.17
CA ASN A 131 -2.56 -7.13 8.14
C ASN A 131 -3.94 -6.83 7.51
N LYS A 132 -4.01 -6.70 6.20
CA LYS A 132 -5.26 -6.52 5.45
C LYS A 132 -5.18 -7.21 4.11
N MET A 133 -6.25 -7.95 3.77
CA MET A 133 -6.41 -8.56 2.46
C MET A 133 -7.85 -8.37 1.98
N GLU A 134 -7.99 -8.14 0.69
CA GLU A 134 -9.27 -8.05 0.00
C GLU A 134 -9.34 -9.14 -1.06
N TYR A 135 -10.25 -10.07 -0.85
CA TYR A 135 -10.56 -11.13 -1.81
C TYR A 135 -11.78 -10.70 -2.62
N SER A 136 -11.72 -10.84 -3.94
CA SER A 136 -12.81 -10.52 -4.85
C SER A 136 -13.63 -11.76 -5.15
N PHE A 137 -14.95 -11.61 -5.20
CA PHE A 137 -15.83 -12.61 -5.81
C PHE A 137 -16.01 -12.29 -7.30
N SER A 138 -16.11 -13.35 -8.11
CA SER A 138 -16.50 -13.20 -9.52
C SER A 138 -17.20 -14.45 -10.03
N SER A 139 -18.23 -14.26 -10.87
CA SER A 139 -18.83 -15.34 -11.66
C SER A 139 -18.01 -15.63 -12.94
N ILE A 140 -16.90 -14.91 -13.17
CA ILE A 140 -15.96 -15.17 -14.23
C ILE A 140 -14.64 -15.58 -13.60
N GLY A 141 -14.28 -16.85 -13.74
CA GLY A 141 -13.07 -17.45 -13.18
C GLY A 141 -12.05 -17.85 -14.24
N TYR A 142 -10.91 -18.37 -13.78
CA TYR A 142 -9.91 -18.99 -14.62
C TYR A 142 -9.64 -20.44 -14.16
N ASP A 143 -9.84 -21.38 -15.07
CA ASP A 143 -9.53 -22.79 -14.86
C ASP A 143 -8.10 -23.07 -15.32
N PHE A 144 -7.18 -23.23 -14.36
CA PHE A 144 -5.77 -23.51 -14.63
C PHE A 144 -5.52 -24.87 -15.29
N LYS A 145 -6.41 -25.85 -15.07
CA LYS A 145 -6.26 -27.19 -15.69
C LYS A 145 -6.62 -27.17 -17.19
N LYS A 146 -7.61 -26.37 -17.55
CA LYS A 146 -8.09 -26.20 -18.91
C LYS A 146 -7.52 -24.97 -19.61
N GLU A 147 -6.71 -24.19 -18.90
CA GLU A 147 -6.11 -22.93 -19.35
C GLU A 147 -7.09 -21.95 -20.01
N LYS A 148 -8.32 -21.89 -19.49
CA LYS A 148 -9.38 -21.07 -20.07
C LYS A 148 -10.18 -20.29 -19.03
N VAL A 149 -10.80 -19.20 -19.52
CA VAL A 149 -11.80 -18.44 -18.78
C VAL A 149 -13.10 -19.24 -18.72
N VAL A 150 -13.73 -19.26 -17.57
CA VAL A 150 -15.00 -19.93 -17.29
C VAL A 150 -16.00 -18.91 -16.81
N ASP A 151 -17.15 -18.83 -17.47
CA ASP A 151 -18.31 -18.07 -17.00
C ASP A 151 -19.20 -18.92 -16.10
N ASP A 152 -20.14 -18.25 -15.40
CA ASP A 152 -21.12 -18.87 -14.49
C ASP A 152 -20.49 -19.77 -13.41
N CYS A 153 -19.33 -19.34 -12.90
CA CYS A 153 -18.65 -19.99 -11.77
C CYS A 153 -18.78 -19.15 -10.49
N PHE A 154 -18.32 -19.72 -9.38
CA PHE A 154 -18.24 -19.01 -8.10
C PHE A 154 -16.78 -18.94 -7.66
N SER A 155 -16.11 -17.84 -8.01
CA SER A 155 -14.71 -17.63 -7.68
C SER A 155 -14.56 -16.72 -6.47
N LEU A 156 -13.54 -17.01 -5.62
CA LEU A 156 -13.08 -16.17 -4.52
C LEU A 156 -11.56 -16.18 -4.49
N GLY A 157 -10.97 -15.02 -4.67
CA GLY A 157 -9.51 -14.89 -4.71
C GLY A 157 -9.07 -13.54 -5.26
N PHE A 158 -8.12 -13.55 -6.19
CA PHE A 158 -7.52 -12.34 -6.72
C PHE A 158 -7.82 -12.14 -8.20
N LYS A 159 -7.95 -10.87 -8.60
CA LYS A 159 -8.10 -10.53 -10.03
C LYS A 159 -6.86 -11.00 -10.80
N ARG A 160 -7.12 -11.72 -11.91
CA ARG A 160 -6.08 -12.23 -12.79
C ARG A 160 -5.27 -11.08 -13.37
N LYS A 161 -3.96 -11.26 -13.44
CA LYS A 161 -3.04 -10.27 -14.03
C LYS A 161 -3.48 -9.86 -15.45
N GLY A 162 -3.55 -8.54 -15.67
CA GLY A 162 -3.97 -7.99 -16.96
C GLY A 162 -5.48 -7.94 -17.22
N THR A 163 -6.30 -8.38 -16.26
CA THR A 163 -7.77 -8.27 -16.32
C THR A 163 -8.32 -7.60 -15.07
N TRP A 164 -9.55 -7.08 -15.16
CA TRP A 164 -10.24 -6.49 -14.00
C TRP A 164 -11.52 -7.26 -13.62
N TRP A 165 -11.89 -8.28 -14.41
CA TRP A 165 -13.14 -9.04 -14.25
C TRP A 165 -12.93 -10.53 -13.99
N ILE A 166 -11.80 -11.11 -14.34
CA ILE A 166 -11.49 -12.52 -14.08
C ILE A 166 -10.88 -12.65 -12.70
N VAL A 167 -11.41 -13.56 -11.89
CA VAL A 167 -10.86 -13.89 -10.57
C VAL A 167 -10.28 -15.30 -10.59
N GLU A 168 -9.03 -15.41 -10.15
CA GLU A 168 -8.37 -16.66 -9.87
C GLU A 168 -8.65 -17.06 -8.42
N ASN A 169 -9.15 -18.28 -8.21
CA ASN A 169 -9.36 -18.78 -6.87
C ASN A 169 -8.04 -18.84 -6.08
N LEU A 170 -8.09 -18.43 -4.82
CA LEU A 170 -7.01 -18.71 -3.89
C LEU A 170 -7.33 -20.06 -3.21
N ASP A 171 -6.63 -21.11 -3.65
CA ASP A 171 -6.81 -22.47 -3.15
C ASP A 171 -5.61 -22.96 -2.32
N ALA A 172 -4.53 -22.18 -2.28
CA ALA A 172 -3.34 -22.40 -1.47
C ALA A 172 -2.83 -21.07 -0.90
N ASP A 173 -1.88 -21.14 0.03
CA ASP A 173 -1.26 -20.00 0.67
C ASP A 173 -0.61 -19.03 -0.36
N SER A 174 -0.95 -17.75 -0.29
CA SER A 174 -0.36 -16.70 -1.13
C SER A 174 1.02 -16.23 -0.65
N GLY A 175 1.40 -16.60 0.57
CA GLY A 175 2.59 -16.09 1.23
C GLY A 175 2.50 -14.62 1.71
N LEU A 176 1.36 -13.94 1.52
CA LEU A 176 1.23 -12.52 1.89
C LEU A 176 0.47 -12.26 3.16
N PHE A 177 -0.56 -13.05 3.44
CA PHE A 177 -1.50 -12.80 4.52
C PHE A 177 -1.46 -13.93 5.56
N ASP A 178 -2.57 -14.19 6.22
CA ASP A 178 -2.72 -15.17 7.28
C ASP A 178 -2.85 -16.58 6.70
N GLN A 179 -1.84 -17.39 6.89
CA GLN A 179 -1.75 -18.75 6.34
C GLN A 179 -2.92 -19.63 6.76
N GLU A 180 -3.35 -19.57 8.04
CA GLU A 180 -4.46 -20.37 8.53
C GLU A 180 -5.78 -19.98 7.86
N LEU A 181 -6.05 -18.66 7.72
CA LEU A 181 -7.24 -18.20 7.02
C LEU A 181 -7.20 -18.60 5.54
N GLU A 182 -6.07 -18.41 4.86
CA GLU A 182 -5.96 -18.72 3.44
C GLU A 182 -6.13 -20.21 3.17
N SER A 183 -5.67 -21.07 4.06
CA SER A 183 -5.94 -22.53 3.99
C SER A 183 -7.42 -22.89 4.11
N ARG A 184 -8.23 -22.03 4.76
CA ARG A 184 -9.67 -22.19 4.95
C ARG A 184 -10.53 -21.44 3.91
N LEU A 185 -9.92 -20.66 3.03
CA LEU A 185 -10.66 -19.82 2.08
C LEU A 185 -11.54 -20.65 1.13
N LYS A 186 -11.09 -21.84 0.78
CA LYS A 186 -11.89 -22.81 -0.01
C LYS A 186 -13.16 -23.26 0.71
N GLU A 187 -13.10 -23.43 2.03
CA GLU A 187 -14.27 -23.79 2.85
C GLU A 187 -15.25 -22.62 2.91
N ILE A 188 -14.74 -21.39 3.09
CA ILE A 188 -15.55 -20.16 3.07
C ILE A 188 -16.25 -20.01 1.71
N ARG A 189 -15.51 -20.21 0.61
CA ARG A 189 -16.07 -20.17 -0.75
C ARG A 189 -17.21 -21.18 -0.92
N LYS A 190 -17.01 -22.44 -0.54
CA LYS A 190 -18.02 -23.48 -0.64
C LYS A 190 -19.28 -23.17 0.19
N TYR A 191 -19.11 -22.63 1.39
CA TYR A 191 -20.23 -22.23 2.23
C TYR A 191 -21.09 -21.16 1.54
N LEU A 192 -20.46 -20.13 0.99
CA LEU A 192 -21.15 -19.02 0.31
C LEU A 192 -21.78 -19.46 -1.01
N GLU A 193 -21.11 -20.29 -1.80
CA GLU A 193 -21.66 -20.90 -3.01
C GLU A 193 -22.91 -21.74 -2.72
N GLY A 194 -22.92 -22.47 -1.60
CA GLY A 194 -24.06 -23.26 -1.14
C GLY A 194 -25.30 -22.44 -0.78
N THR A 195 -25.20 -21.11 -0.67
CA THR A 195 -26.37 -20.22 -0.46
C THR A 195 -27.21 -20.01 -1.73
N SER A 196 -26.75 -20.48 -2.87
CA SER A 196 -27.36 -20.29 -4.20
C SER A 196 -27.47 -18.83 -4.64
N LEU A 197 -26.74 -17.90 -3.99
CA LEU A 197 -26.61 -16.51 -4.40
C LEU A 197 -25.35 -16.36 -5.26
N SER A 198 -25.46 -15.58 -6.35
CA SER A 198 -24.38 -15.48 -7.34
C SER A 198 -23.20 -14.64 -6.86
N ALA A 199 -22.00 -14.99 -7.30
CA ALA A 199 -20.86 -14.08 -7.25
C ALA A 199 -21.08 -12.89 -8.21
N TRP A 200 -20.37 -11.80 -7.99
CA TRP A 200 -20.44 -10.60 -8.83
C TRP A 200 -20.00 -10.89 -10.25
N HIS A 201 -20.74 -10.39 -11.23
CA HIS A 201 -20.37 -10.43 -12.66
C HIS A 201 -19.90 -9.03 -13.09
N PRO A 202 -18.59 -8.70 -13.08
CA PRO A 202 -18.13 -7.33 -13.24
C PRO A 202 -18.59 -6.65 -14.55
N PRO A 203 -18.54 -7.28 -15.75
CA PRO A 203 -19.02 -6.67 -16.98
C PRO A 203 -20.53 -6.38 -17.00
N LYS A 204 -21.36 -7.28 -16.46
CA LYS A 204 -22.82 -7.10 -16.38
C LYS A 204 -23.25 -6.23 -15.20
N LYS A 205 -22.35 -6.03 -14.21
CA LYS A 205 -22.61 -5.28 -12.96
C LYS A 205 -23.78 -5.87 -12.18
N GLU A 206 -23.83 -7.19 -12.08
CA GLU A 206 -24.86 -7.94 -11.37
C GLU A 206 -24.27 -9.07 -10.53
N GLY A 207 -25.04 -9.61 -9.60
CA GLY A 207 -24.63 -10.62 -8.65
C GLY A 207 -24.74 -10.11 -7.22
N PHE A 208 -24.53 -10.99 -6.26
CA PHE A 208 -24.70 -10.68 -4.84
C PHE A 208 -23.37 -10.46 -4.13
N PHE A 209 -22.47 -11.46 -4.12
CA PHE A 209 -21.17 -11.37 -3.41
C PHE A 209 -20.17 -10.56 -4.21
N ARG A 210 -19.55 -9.55 -3.58
CA ARG A 210 -18.57 -8.65 -4.23
C ARG A 210 -17.17 -8.82 -3.68
N HIS A 211 -16.98 -8.63 -2.36
CA HIS A 211 -15.68 -8.74 -1.71
C HIS A 211 -15.79 -9.40 -0.34
N LEU A 212 -14.73 -10.08 0.05
CA LEU A 212 -14.45 -10.47 1.41
C LEU A 212 -13.19 -9.75 1.86
N VAL A 213 -13.33 -8.77 2.74
CA VAL A 213 -12.20 -8.00 3.28
C VAL A 213 -11.88 -8.52 4.67
N VAL A 214 -10.62 -8.81 4.92
CA VAL A 214 -10.18 -9.29 6.23
C VAL A 214 -9.04 -8.44 6.74
N ARG A 215 -9.14 -8.01 8.00
CA ARG A 215 -8.05 -7.41 8.76
C ARG A 215 -7.57 -8.34 9.84
N LYS A 216 -6.25 -8.37 10.03
CA LYS A 216 -5.57 -9.10 11.08
C LYS A 216 -4.95 -8.12 12.08
N SER A 217 -5.09 -8.38 13.35
CA SER A 217 -4.22 -7.84 14.38
C SER A 217 -3.10 -8.84 14.66
N TYR A 218 -1.86 -8.39 14.58
CA TYR A 218 -0.71 -9.21 14.95
C TYR A 218 -0.58 -9.29 16.46
N SER A 219 -0.85 -8.20 17.17
CA SER A 219 -0.73 -8.15 18.63
C SER A 219 -1.77 -9.00 19.37
N GLU A 220 -3.01 -9.10 18.82
CA GLU A 220 -4.08 -9.91 19.39
C GLU A 220 -4.25 -11.27 18.69
N ASN A 221 -3.62 -11.50 17.55
CA ASN A 221 -3.86 -12.64 16.65
C ASN A 221 -5.35 -12.81 16.29
N LYS A 222 -6.04 -11.71 16.03
CA LYS A 222 -7.48 -11.65 15.72
C LYS A 222 -7.72 -11.26 14.27
N LEU A 223 -8.85 -11.73 13.74
CA LEU A 223 -9.33 -11.45 12.39
C LEU A 223 -10.68 -10.73 12.44
N LEU A 224 -10.75 -9.58 11.77
CA LEU A 224 -11.99 -8.81 11.57
C LEU A 224 -12.41 -8.93 10.12
N PHE A 225 -13.64 -9.36 9.88
CA PHE A 225 -14.20 -9.60 8.56
C PHE A 225 -15.16 -8.49 8.13
N ASN A 226 -15.20 -8.22 6.84
CA ASN A 226 -16.26 -7.45 6.21
C ASN A 226 -16.68 -8.14 4.91
N LEU A 227 -17.91 -8.64 4.89
CA LEU A 227 -18.53 -9.15 3.67
C LEU A 227 -19.20 -7.98 2.93
N VAL A 228 -18.82 -7.79 1.69
CA VAL A 228 -19.41 -6.76 0.81
C VAL A 228 -20.30 -7.43 -0.20
N THR A 229 -21.58 -7.02 -0.25
CA THR A 229 -22.59 -7.55 -1.17
C THR A 229 -23.33 -6.43 -1.88
N SER A 230 -24.10 -6.78 -2.91
CA SER A 230 -25.13 -5.87 -3.46
C SER A 230 -26.39 -5.93 -2.59
N SER A 231 -27.32 -4.98 -2.81
CA SER A 231 -28.64 -5.00 -2.16
C SER A 231 -29.60 -6.03 -2.79
N LYS A 232 -29.30 -6.50 -4.02
CA LYS A 232 -30.11 -7.48 -4.72
C LYS A 232 -30.10 -8.80 -3.92
N ASP A 233 -31.29 -9.36 -3.71
CA ASP A 233 -31.47 -10.61 -2.97
C ASP A 233 -31.00 -10.62 -1.48
N LEU A 234 -30.77 -9.45 -0.89
CA LEU A 234 -30.27 -9.28 0.48
C LEU A 234 -31.12 -10.08 1.50
N LYS A 235 -32.45 -10.15 1.30
CA LYS A 235 -33.37 -10.89 2.20
C LYS A 235 -33.19 -12.41 2.16
N LYS A 236 -32.51 -12.94 1.12
CA LYS A 236 -32.25 -14.38 0.98
C LYS A 236 -30.97 -14.79 1.70
N PHE A 237 -30.16 -13.84 2.14
CA PHE A 237 -28.86 -14.10 2.80
C PHE A 237 -28.95 -13.88 4.31
N SER A 238 -28.50 -14.87 5.07
CA SER A 238 -28.37 -14.77 6.53
C SER A 238 -26.94 -14.45 6.92
N SER A 239 -26.65 -13.16 7.14
CA SER A 239 -25.30 -12.72 7.59
C SER A 239 -24.96 -13.30 8.97
N ILE A 240 -25.95 -13.55 9.83
CA ILE A 240 -25.71 -14.14 11.15
C ILE A 240 -25.27 -15.61 11.04
N ASN A 241 -25.87 -16.39 10.12
CA ASN A 241 -25.44 -17.77 9.89
C ASN A 241 -24.01 -17.82 9.34
N PHE A 242 -23.65 -16.89 8.46
CA PHE A 242 -22.28 -16.76 7.97
C PHE A 242 -21.32 -16.39 9.10
N GLY A 243 -21.71 -15.47 9.99
CA GLY A 243 -20.93 -15.12 11.19
C GLY A 243 -20.69 -16.31 12.12
N ASN A 244 -21.72 -17.11 12.35
CA ASN A 244 -21.63 -18.34 13.15
C ASN A 244 -20.71 -19.38 12.48
N PHE A 245 -20.82 -19.54 11.16
CA PHE A 245 -19.91 -20.39 10.39
C PHE A 245 -18.46 -19.96 10.57
N LEU A 246 -18.13 -18.67 10.40
CA LEU A 246 -16.77 -18.14 10.59
C LEU A 246 -16.29 -18.33 12.04
N SER A 247 -17.17 -18.15 13.03
CA SER A 247 -16.83 -18.36 14.44
C SER A 247 -16.49 -19.82 14.72
N ASN A 248 -17.23 -20.76 14.15
CA ASN A 248 -16.93 -22.20 14.28
C ASN A 248 -15.61 -22.57 13.55
N LEU A 249 -15.36 -21.95 12.38
CA LEU A 249 -14.18 -22.24 11.57
C LEU A 249 -12.89 -21.73 12.20
N LEU A 250 -12.91 -20.52 12.82
CA LEU A 250 -11.74 -19.79 13.27
C LEU A 250 -11.64 -19.68 14.81
N GLY A 251 -12.67 -20.08 15.51
CA GLY A 251 -12.70 -20.07 16.97
C GLY A 251 -12.42 -18.69 17.56
N SER A 252 -11.56 -18.67 18.55
CA SER A 252 -11.22 -17.45 19.27
C SER A 252 -10.50 -16.38 18.41
N ARG A 253 -10.02 -16.74 17.22
CA ARG A 253 -9.37 -15.78 16.30
C ARG A 253 -10.34 -14.83 15.61
N MET A 254 -11.61 -15.17 15.52
CA MET A 254 -12.62 -14.28 14.96
C MET A 254 -12.92 -13.12 15.91
N ALA A 255 -12.58 -11.91 15.54
CA ALA A 255 -12.90 -10.70 16.30
C ALA A 255 -14.33 -10.22 16.03
N GLY A 256 -14.75 -10.25 14.76
CA GLY A 256 -16.08 -9.81 14.38
C GLY A 256 -16.32 -9.90 12.88
N LEU A 257 -17.60 -9.74 12.51
CA LEU A 257 -18.08 -9.68 11.13
C LEU A 257 -18.91 -8.42 10.93
N LEU A 258 -18.52 -7.62 9.95
CA LEU A 258 -19.35 -6.57 9.38
C LEU A 258 -19.96 -7.05 8.06
N HIS A 259 -21.15 -6.55 7.75
CA HIS A 259 -21.75 -6.70 6.44
C HIS A 259 -22.00 -5.34 5.84
N THR A 260 -21.46 -5.13 4.66
CA THR A 260 -21.52 -3.87 3.91
C THR A 260 -22.33 -4.09 2.65
N VAL A 261 -23.39 -3.31 2.47
CA VAL A 261 -24.17 -3.28 1.23
C VAL A 261 -23.62 -2.15 0.36
N ASN A 262 -23.15 -2.51 -0.84
CA ASN A 262 -22.56 -1.58 -1.79
C ASN A 262 -23.10 -1.85 -3.20
N ASP A 263 -23.87 -0.91 -3.74
CA ASP A 263 -24.44 -0.97 -5.08
C ASP A 263 -23.69 -0.07 -6.08
N ASP A 264 -22.57 0.52 -5.68
CA ASP A 264 -21.75 1.33 -6.57
C ASP A 264 -21.31 0.52 -7.80
N VAL A 265 -21.37 1.17 -8.95
CA VAL A 265 -20.93 0.59 -10.23
C VAL A 265 -19.42 0.27 -10.18
N ALA A 266 -18.65 1.10 -9.47
CA ALA A 266 -17.24 0.85 -9.24
C ALA A 266 -17.06 -0.31 -8.28
N ASP A 267 -16.29 -1.33 -8.72
CA ASP A 267 -15.95 -2.50 -7.92
C ASP A 267 -14.89 -2.12 -6.86
N ARG A 268 -15.36 -1.50 -5.76
CA ARG A 268 -14.53 -1.01 -4.66
C ARG A 268 -15.08 -1.51 -3.32
N GLU A 269 -14.16 -1.77 -2.38
CA GLU A 269 -14.54 -2.04 -0.99
C GLU A 269 -15.03 -0.79 -0.25
N LYS A 270 -14.48 0.38 -0.64
CA LYS A 270 -14.76 1.66 0.03
C LYS A 270 -16.10 2.21 -0.41
N LEU A 271 -16.94 2.49 0.56
CA LEU A 271 -18.23 3.10 0.36
C LEU A 271 -18.11 4.62 0.17
N ASP A 272 -18.53 5.12 -0.98
CA ASP A 272 -18.91 6.53 -1.12
C ASP A 272 -20.37 6.71 -0.68
N LYS A 273 -21.22 5.69 -0.91
CA LYS A 273 -22.61 5.61 -0.46
C LYS A 273 -22.91 4.17 -0.10
N GLY A 274 -23.34 3.89 1.12
CA GLY A 274 -23.68 2.54 1.55
C GLY A 274 -23.72 2.42 3.08
N SER A 275 -24.25 1.30 3.54
CA SER A 275 -24.36 1.01 4.98
C SER A 275 -23.48 -0.18 5.33
N SER A 276 -22.73 -0.04 6.41
CA SER A 276 -22.02 -1.15 7.05
C SER A 276 -22.64 -1.43 8.40
N LYS A 277 -22.93 -2.68 8.68
CA LYS A 277 -23.57 -3.13 9.94
C LYS A 277 -22.70 -4.18 10.60
N LEU A 278 -22.49 -4.04 11.91
CA LEU A 278 -21.92 -5.12 12.73
C LEU A 278 -22.93 -6.25 12.83
N ILE A 279 -22.52 -7.46 12.47
CA ILE A 279 -23.32 -8.67 12.52
C ILE A 279 -23.01 -9.48 13.78
N LEU A 280 -21.72 -9.64 14.08
CA LEU A 280 -21.25 -10.43 15.20
C LEU A 280 -19.92 -9.88 15.72
N GLY A 281 -19.70 -9.95 17.04
CA GLY A 281 -18.42 -9.62 17.67
C GLY A 281 -18.15 -8.13 17.78
N LYS A 282 -16.95 -7.68 17.41
CA LYS A 282 -16.46 -6.30 17.53
C LYS A 282 -16.33 -5.63 16.17
N GLU A 283 -16.47 -4.30 16.13
CA GLU A 283 -16.25 -3.46 14.92
C GLU A 283 -14.78 -3.13 14.67
N THR A 284 -13.92 -3.35 15.67
CA THR A 284 -12.53 -2.94 15.65
C THR A 284 -11.64 -4.04 16.25
N ILE A 285 -10.38 -4.01 15.86
CA ILE A 285 -9.28 -4.76 16.44
C ILE A 285 -8.23 -3.81 16.97
N ILE A 286 -7.38 -4.27 17.88
CA ILE A 286 -6.29 -3.48 18.43
C ILE A 286 -4.99 -3.97 17.81
N GLU A 287 -4.17 -3.03 17.31
CA GLU A 287 -2.80 -3.31 16.91
C GLU A 287 -1.85 -2.51 17.78
N ARG A 288 -0.74 -3.14 18.19
CA ARG A 288 0.29 -2.49 19.00
C ARG A 288 1.49 -2.13 18.12
N ILE A 289 1.88 -0.86 18.13
CA ILE A 289 3.03 -0.33 17.40
C ILE A 289 3.95 0.41 18.37
N ASN A 290 5.18 -0.05 18.51
CA ASN A 290 6.20 0.53 19.40
C ASN A 290 5.66 0.84 20.80
N GLY A 291 4.80 -0.07 21.33
CA GLY A 291 4.23 0.01 22.69
C GLY A 291 3.09 1.02 22.86
N LEU A 292 2.44 1.47 21.77
CA LEU A 292 1.17 2.17 21.76
C LEU A 292 0.08 1.30 21.14
N ASP A 293 -1.13 1.36 21.70
CA ASP A 293 -2.29 0.61 21.21
C ASP A 293 -3.10 1.49 20.25
N PHE A 294 -3.38 0.94 19.07
CA PHE A 294 -4.21 1.58 18.04
C PHE A 294 -5.46 0.75 17.78
N GLU A 295 -6.61 1.37 18.01
CA GLU A 295 -7.89 0.76 17.63
C GLU A 295 -8.14 1.00 16.14
N ILE A 296 -8.30 -0.09 15.40
CA ILE A 296 -8.39 -0.09 13.95
C ILE A 296 -9.75 -0.64 13.52
N SER A 297 -10.53 0.17 12.79
CA SER A 297 -11.75 -0.27 12.13
C SER A 297 -11.47 -0.79 10.72
N MET A 298 -12.46 -1.39 10.08
CA MET A 298 -12.34 -1.87 8.70
C MET A 298 -11.93 -0.75 7.73
N GLN A 299 -12.42 0.47 7.94
CA GLN A 299 -12.20 1.63 7.06
C GLN A 299 -10.96 2.46 7.43
N SER A 300 -10.36 2.26 8.62
CA SER A 300 -9.18 3.03 9.04
C SER A 300 -8.01 2.77 8.11
N PHE A 301 -7.31 3.82 7.68
CA PHE A 301 -5.99 3.64 7.10
C PHE A 301 -5.02 3.19 8.20
N PHE A 302 -4.29 2.15 7.93
CA PHE A 302 -3.20 1.66 8.76
C PHE A 302 -2.19 0.94 7.89
N GLN A 303 -0.90 1.06 8.20
CA GLN A 303 0.16 0.40 7.41
C GLN A 303 -0.07 -1.12 7.36
N THR A 304 -0.04 -1.67 6.14
CA THR A 304 -0.43 -3.08 5.93
C THR A 304 0.62 -4.10 6.38
N ASN A 305 1.83 -3.65 6.72
CA ASN A 305 2.88 -4.44 7.36
C ASN A 305 3.24 -3.75 8.67
N PRO A 306 2.52 -4.03 9.78
CA PRO A 306 2.69 -3.31 11.04
C PRO A 306 4.09 -3.49 11.64
N LEU A 307 4.67 -4.67 11.54
CA LEU A 307 6.00 -4.97 12.09
C LEU A 307 7.13 -4.24 11.35
N CYS A 308 6.98 -4.02 10.05
CA CYS A 308 7.90 -3.18 9.29
C CYS A 308 7.64 -1.68 9.53
N ALA A 309 6.37 -1.31 9.72
CA ALA A 309 5.99 0.07 10.05
C ALA A 309 6.60 0.52 11.39
N GLU A 310 6.76 -0.37 12.38
CA GLU A 310 7.50 -0.07 13.61
C GLU A 310 8.93 0.41 13.33
N LYS A 311 9.62 -0.28 12.40
CA LYS A 311 11.00 0.09 12.01
C LYS A 311 11.03 1.39 11.20
N LEU A 312 10.04 1.60 10.33
CA LEU A 312 9.87 2.85 9.58
C LEU A 312 9.68 4.03 10.53
N TYR A 313 8.74 3.93 11.45
CA TYR A 313 8.45 4.98 12.40
C TYR A 313 9.60 5.25 13.37
N LYS A 314 10.27 4.17 13.83
CA LYS A 314 11.49 4.33 14.62
C LYS A 314 12.54 5.15 13.85
N LYS A 315 12.75 4.87 12.56
CA LYS A 315 13.72 5.61 11.74
C LYS A 315 13.33 7.08 11.55
N VAL A 316 12.03 7.39 11.41
CA VAL A 316 11.53 8.77 11.38
C VAL A 316 11.88 9.51 12.67
N ILE A 317 11.64 8.85 13.81
CA ILE A 317 11.95 9.42 15.14
C ILE A 317 13.46 9.58 15.31
N ASP A 318 14.26 8.58 14.94
CA ASP A 318 15.73 8.64 15.00
C ASP A 318 16.25 9.86 14.22
N TYR A 319 15.72 10.12 13.01
CA TYR A 319 16.09 11.30 12.22
C TYR A 319 15.69 12.62 12.85
N LEU A 320 14.52 12.70 13.48
CA LEU A 320 14.09 13.90 14.20
C LEU A 320 14.97 14.18 15.41
N LEU A 321 15.29 13.14 16.19
CA LEU A 321 16.02 13.26 17.46
C LEU A 321 17.54 13.43 17.27
N GLU A 322 18.06 13.39 16.06
CA GLU A 322 19.43 13.84 15.76
C GLU A 322 19.62 15.34 16.00
N TYR A 323 18.52 16.08 16.03
CA TYR A 323 18.51 17.51 16.27
C TYR A 323 18.02 17.81 17.69
N ASN A 324 18.73 18.70 18.38
CA ASN A 324 18.26 19.21 19.66
C ASN A 324 17.07 20.16 19.39
N ILE A 325 15.86 19.71 19.74
CA ILE A 325 14.63 20.48 19.57
C ILE A 325 14.34 21.24 20.87
N PRO A 326 14.39 22.59 20.88
CA PRO A 326 14.06 23.37 22.08
C PRO A 326 12.65 23.05 22.58
N ASN A 327 12.46 22.98 23.91
CA ASN A 327 11.19 22.57 24.53
C ASN A 327 9.99 23.47 24.20
N ASP A 328 10.23 24.73 23.86
CA ASP A 328 9.22 25.70 23.45
C ASP A 328 8.79 25.58 22.00
N LYS A 329 9.47 24.74 21.23
CA LYS A 329 9.21 24.53 19.81
C LYS A 329 8.27 23.35 19.57
N ILE A 330 7.64 23.39 18.39
CA ILE A 330 6.58 22.49 17.96
C ILE A 330 7.10 21.58 16.86
N ILE A 331 6.64 20.35 16.86
CA ILE A 331 6.79 19.38 15.76
C ILE A 331 5.45 19.26 15.02
N LEU A 332 5.43 19.43 13.72
CA LEU A 332 4.24 19.17 12.89
C LEU A 332 4.30 17.76 12.29
N ASP A 333 3.18 17.04 12.35
CA ASP A 333 2.92 15.79 11.62
C ASP A 333 1.85 16.08 10.56
N LEU A 334 2.28 16.24 9.31
CA LEU A 334 1.42 16.62 8.18
C LEU A 334 1.00 15.40 7.38
N PHE A 335 -0.28 15.35 6.99
CA PHE A 335 -0.94 14.18 6.43
C PHE A 335 -0.99 13.02 7.44
N CYS A 336 -1.24 13.36 8.71
CA CYS A 336 -1.06 12.45 9.84
C CYS A 336 -2.02 11.25 9.88
N GLY A 337 -3.08 11.24 9.07
CA GLY A 337 -4.06 10.16 9.03
C GLY A 337 -4.63 9.86 10.42
N THR A 338 -4.48 8.63 10.90
CA THR A 338 -4.88 8.21 12.24
C THR A 338 -3.88 8.60 13.35
N GLY A 339 -2.89 9.43 13.01
CA GLY A 339 -1.96 10.05 13.95
C GLY A 339 -0.89 9.11 14.49
N THR A 340 -0.54 8.04 13.80
CA THR A 340 0.41 7.04 14.31
C THR A 340 1.79 7.65 14.52
N ILE A 341 2.31 8.39 13.53
CA ILE A 341 3.64 9.03 13.64
C ILE A 341 3.65 10.06 14.76
N GLY A 342 2.67 10.99 14.79
CA GLY A 342 2.58 12.02 15.82
C GLY A 342 2.48 11.43 17.22
N GLN A 343 1.74 10.34 17.43
CA GLN A 343 1.64 9.67 18.73
C GLN A 343 2.98 9.04 19.15
N LEU A 344 3.69 8.42 18.22
CA LEU A 344 5.00 7.83 18.51
C LEU A 344 6.06 8.92 18.79
N ILE A 345 6.02 10.04 18.09
CA ILE A 345 6.87 11.20 18.42
C ILE A 345 6.55 11.71 19.81
N SER A 346 5.27 11.90 20.14
CA SER A 346 4.80 12.36 21.46
C SER A 346 5.32 11.49 22.63
N LYS A 347 5.42 10.19 22.41
CA LYS A 347 6.00 9.25 23.40
C LYS A 347 7.50 9.46 23.62
N ASN A 348 8.22 10.00 22.62
CA ASN A 348 9.69 10.05 22.61
C ASN A 348 10.26 11.47 22.81
N THR A 349 9.41 12.50 22.96
CA THR A 349 9.85 13.89 23.20
C THR A 349 8.83 14.65 24.04
N PRO A 350 9.27 15.59 24.90
CA PRO A 350 8.38 16.46 25.66
C PRO A 350 7.75 17.58 24.80
N ASN A 351 8.23 17.80 23.57
CA ASN A 351 7.74 18.87 22.70
C ASN A 351 6.26 18.70 22.35
N ASN A 352 5.59 19.82 22.10
CA ASN A 352 4.23 19.80 21.59
C ASN A 352 4.19 19.34 20.13
N ILE A 353 3.31 18.39 19.83
CA ILE A 353 3.08 17.87 18.49
C ILE A 353 1.71 18.31 17.97
N ILE A 354 1.63 18.72 16.72
CA ILE A 354 0.38 19.02 16.02
C ILE A 354 0.26 18.14 14.80
N GLY A 355 -0.70 17.21 14.82
CA GLY A 355 -1.06 16.39 13.68
C GLY A 355 -2.15 17.07 12.83
N VAL A 356 -1.96 17.12 11.52
CA VAL A 356 -2.90 17.77 10.58
C VAL A 356 -3.25 16.80 9.45
N ASP A 357 -4.53 16.57 9.24
CA ASP A 357 -5.07 15.82 8.11
C ASP A 357 -6.41 16.39 7.67
N ILE A 358 -6.75 16.22 6.39
CA ILE A 358 -8.03 16.71 5.84
C ILE A 358 -9.19 15.78 6.17
N VAL A 359 -8.93 14.50 6.48
CA VAL A 359 -9.94 13.47 6.70
C VAL A 359 -10.43 13.54 8.15
N GLU A 360 -11.61 14.10 8.37
CA GLU A 360 -12.17 14.30 9.70
C GLU A 360 -12.33 13.00 10.51
N SER A 361 -12.75 11.90 9.86
CA SER A 361 -12.88 10.60 10.50
C SER A 361 -11.53 10.03 10.98
N ALA A 362 -10.45 10.27 10.23
CA ALA A 362 -9.10 9.88 10.63
C ALA A 362 -8.65 10.69 11.86
N ILE A 363 -8.88 12.00 11.87
CA ILE A 363 -8.58 12.87 13.03
C ILE A 363 -9.39 12.47 14.28
N LYS A 364 -10.65 12.06 14.11
CA LYS A 364 -11.46 11.55 15.22
C LYS A 364 -10.84 10.27 15.81
N ASN A 365 -10.40 9.35 14.97
CA ASN A 365 -9.70 8.14 15.40
C ASN A 365 -8.35 8.46 16.05
N ALA A 366 -7.59 9.41 15.50
CA ALA A 366 -6.31 9.86 16.06
C ALA A 366 -6.49 10.39 17.49
N LYS A 367 -7.49 11.25 17.73
CA LYS A 367 -7.83 11.77 19.07
C LYS A 367 -8.24 10.66 20.05
N LYS A 368 -9.05 9.69 19.59
CA LYS A 368 -9.47 8.53 20.40
C LYS A 368 -8.25 7.69 20.83
N ASN A 369 -7.37 7.38 19.90
CA ASN A 369 -6.16 6.59 20.16
C ASN A 369 -5.18 7.33 21.06
N ALA A 370 -4.94 8.64 20.85
CA ALA A 370 -4.08 9.44 21.71
C ALA A 370 -4.58 9.48 23.15
N LYS A 371 -5.90 9.64 23.36
CA LYS A 371 -6.53 9.58 24.69
C LYS A 371 -6.33 8.21 25.35
N LYS A 372 -6.53 7.10 24.58
CA LYS A 372 -6.30 5.74 25.07
C LYS A 372 -4.85 5.52 25.48
N ASN A 373 -3.91 6.07 24.73
CA ASN A 373 -2.47 6.01 25.00
C ASN A 373 -1.98 7.06 26.01
N GLN A 374 -2.89 7.86 26.63
CA GLN A 374 -2.60 8.86 27.66
C GLN A 374 -1.58 9.94 27.23
N LEU A 375 -1.52 10.27 25.94
CA LEU A 375 -0.63 11.26 25.38
C LEU A 375 -1.22 12.67 25.55
N GLN A 376 -0.48 13.59 26.21
CA GLN A 376 -0.97 14.91 26.57
C GLN A 376 -0.37 16.06 25.73
N ASN A 377 0.85 15.86 25.19
CA ASN A 377 1.58 16.86 24.41
C ASN A 377 1.25 16.77 22.89
N LEU A 378 0.05 16.33 22.54
CA LEU A 378 -0.35 16.07 21.16
C LEU A 378 -1.75 16.61 20.85
N LYS A 379 -1.88 17.38 19.77
CA LYS A 379 -3.14 17.93 19.29
C LYS A 379 -3.37 17.52 17.83
N PHE A 380 -4.59 17.12 17.48
CA PHE A 380 -4.98 16.79 16.11
C PHE A 380 -6.01 17.78 15.57
N ILE A 381 -5.79 18.26 14.33
CA ILE A 381 -6.60 19.28 13.67
C ILE A 381 -7.02 18.76 12.28
N SER A 382 -8.34 18.77 12.03
CA SER A 382 -8.85 18.48 10.69
C SER A 382 -8.76 19.73 9.83
N SER A 383 -7.85 19.74 8.87
CA SER A 383 -7.64 20.85 7.94
C SER A 383 -6.87 20.42 6.70
N ASP A 384 -7.11 21.07 5.57
CA ASP A 384 -6.18 21.03 4.45
C ASP A 384 -4.83 21.63 4.88
N VAL A 385 -3.72 20.92 4.64
CA VAL A 385 -2.38 21.33 5.05
C VAL A 385 -2.04 22.73 4.54
N GLY A 386 -2.44 23.06 3.31
CA GLY A 386 -2.20 24.40 2.77
C GLY A 386 -3.06 25.51 3.37
N LYS A 387 -4.21 25.20 3.96
CA LYS A 387 -5.08 26.16 4.65
C LYS A 387 -4.75 26.24 6.14
N PHE A 388 -4.27 25.16 6.75
CA PHE A 388 -3.92 25.11 8.16
C PHE A 388 -3.07 26.30 8.59
N LEU A 389 -2.03 26.59 7.82
CA LEU A 389 -1.08 27.66 8.12
C LEU A 389 -1.65 29.06 7.97
N LEU A 390 -2.66 29.24 7.13
CA LEU A 390 -3.39 30.50 7.02
C LEU A 390 -4.34 30.72 8.21
N ASN A 391 -4.90 29.61 8.71
CA ASN A 391 -5.88 29.63 9.80
C ASN A 391 -5.24 29.62 11.19
N HIS A 392 -3.96 29.33 11.29
CA HIS A 392 -3.22 29.16 12.55
C HIS A 392 -1.90 29.95 12.53
N PRO A 393 -1.94 31.28 12.39
CA PRO A 393 -0.74 32.12 12.35
C PRO A 393 0.05 32.09 13.68
N GLU A 394 -0.59 31.68 14.77
CA GLU A 394 0.03 31.54 16.10
C GLU A 394 1.17 30.51 16.13
N TYR A 395 1.24 29.61 15.16
CA TYR A 395 2.33 28.62 15.04
C TYR A 395 3.51 29.10 14.18
N GLN A 396 3.36 30.23 13.53
CA GLN A 396 4.47 30.82 12.76
C GLN A 396 5.68 31.07 13.69
N ASN A 397 6.88 30.72 13.23
CA ASN A 397 8.15 30.81 13.98
C ASN A 397 8.28 29.89 15.22
N LYS A 398 7.24 29.11 15.56
CA LYS A 398 7.30 28.13 16.66
C LYS A 398 7.65 26.73 16.19
N ILE A 399 7.57 26.45 14.88
CA ILE A 399 7.79 25.12 14.32
C ILE A 399 9.28 24.92 14.12
N HIS A 400 9.81 23.88 14.75
CA HIS A 400 11.19 23.46 14.58
C HIS A 400 11.32 22.35 13.53
N SER A 401 10.45 21.34 13.59
CA SER A 401 10.53 20.17 12.73
C SER A 401 9.18 19.85 12.11
N ILE A 402 9.22 19.30 10.90
CA ILE A 402 8.03 18.84 10.19
C ILE A 402 8.27 17.40 9.75
N VAL A 403 7.31 16.52 10.03
CA VAL A 403 7.21 15.21 9.41
C VAL A 403 6.12 15.27 8.34
N ILE A 404 6.39 14.67 7.19
CA ILE A 404 5.49 14.69 6.03
C ILE A 404 5.35 13.24 5.55
N ASP A 405 4.12 12.71 5.55
CA ASP A 405 3.79 11.38 5.00
C ASP A 405 2.58 11.49 4.04
N PRO A 406 2.76 12.02 2.83
CA PRO A 406 1.67 12.32 1.93
C PRO A 406 1.18 11.08 1.18
N PRO A 407 -0.02 11.11 0.58
CA PRO A 407 -0.52 10.04 -0.27
C PRO A 407 0.37 9.83 -1.51
N ARG A 408 0.16 8.72 -2.25
CA ARG A 408 0.94 8.31 -3.44
C ARG A 408 1.15 9.39 -4.50
N ALA A 409 0.25 10.36 -4.60
CA ALA A 409 0.37 11.49 -5.52
C ALA A 409 1.47 12.50 -5.11
N GLY A 410 2.02 12.37 -3.90
CA GLY A 410 2.95 13.33 -3.31
C GLY A 410 2.23 14.61 -2.87
N ILE A 411 3.00 15.65 -2.60
CA ILE A 411 2.49 16.96 -2.22
C ILE A 411 2.27 17.80 -3.47
N SER A 412 1.16 18.54 -3.53
CA SER A 412 1.00 19.50 -4.62
C SER A 412 2.06 20.59 -4.53
N PRO A 413 2.61 21.09 -5.67
CA PRO A 413 3.63 22.15 -5.64
C PRO A 413 3.20 23.39 -4.85
N LYS A 414 1.91 23.72 -4.89
CA LYS A 414 1.33 24.84 -4.12
C LYS A 414 1.37 24.56 -2.61
N SER A 415 1.02 23.35 -2.19
CA SER A 415 1.06 22.97 -0.76
C SER A 415 2.48 22.84 -0.27
N LEU A 416 3.40 22.27 -1.05
CA LEU A 416 4.81 22.15 -0.68
C LEU A 416 5.44 23.51 -0.42
N ARG A 417 5.22 24.49 -1.30
CA ARG A 417 5.70 25.87 -1.09
C ARG A 417 5.17 26.50 0.21
N LYS A 418 3.95 26.18 0.61
CA LYS A 418 3.39 26.65 1.88
C LYS A 418 4.06 25.97 3.07
N VAL A 419 4.31 24.66 3.00
CA VAL A 419 5.06 23.93 4.03
C VAL A 419 6.47 24.52 4.18
N ILE A 420 7.16 24.78 3.11
CA ILE A 420 8.49 25.36 3.10
C ILE A 420 8.52 26.77 3.75
N ARG A 421 7.48 27.58 3.55
CA ARG A 421 7.35 28.92 4.19
C ARG A 421 7.22 28.89 5.70
N LEU A 422 6.92 27.72 6.31
CA LEU A 422 6.98 27.57 7.77
C LEU A 422 8.37 27.72 8.35
N ASN A 423 9.36 27.66 7.50
CA ASN A 423 10.73 27.91 7.86
C ASN A 423 11.27 26.96 8.95
N ALA A 424 10.76 25.72 8.99
CA ALA A 424 11.22 24.72 9.93
C ALA A 424 12.71 24.41 9.71
N LYS A 425 13.46 24.15 10.77
CA LYS A 425 14.87 23.78 10.67
C LYS A 425 15.06 22.40 10.03
N VAL A 426 14.15 21.48 10.32
CA VAL A 426 14.23 20.07 9.92
C VAL A 426 12.96 19.62 9.24
N ILE A 427 13.08 18.87 8.14
CA ILE A 427 11.98 18.16 7.49
C ILE A 427 12.36 16.70 7.38
N VAL A 428 11.49 15.79 7.89
CA VAL A 428 11.55 14.35 7.64
C VAL A 428 10.42 14.01 6.69
N TYR A 429 10.76 13.54 5.49
CA TYR A 429 9.80 13.25 4.43
C TYR A 429 9.73 11.74 4.18
N VAL A 430 8.62 11.13 4.55
CA VAL A 430 8.27 9.72 4.27
C VAL A 430 7.50 9.65 2.95
N SER A 431 7.76 8.67 2.11
CA SER A 431 7.02 8.49 0.86
C SER A 431 6.97 7.05 0.39
N CYS A 432 5.78 6.59 0.04
CA CYS A 432 5.57 5.32 -0.67
C CYS A 432 5.80 5.44 -2.20
N ASN A 433 6.15 6.64 -2.68
CA ASN A 433 6.41 6.89 -4.09
C ASN A 433 7.69 7.74 -4.27
N PRO A 434 8.86 7.12 -4.35
CA PRO A 434 10.14 7.80 -4.58
C PRO A 434 10.16 8.76 -5.78
N SER A 435 9.34 8.52 -6.80
CA SER A 435 9.30 9.41 -7.99
C SER A 435 8.68 10.77 -7.67
N THR A 436 7.61 10.82 -6.86
CA THR A 436 7.03 12.10 -6.43
C THR A 436 7.90 12.79 -5.40
N GLN A 437 8.54 12.02 -4.52
CA GLN A 437 9.50 12.55 -3.55
C GLN A 437 10.74 13.14 -4.23
N ALA A 438 11.24 12.50 -5.29
CA ALA A 438 12.36 13.02 -6.12
C ALA A 438 12.02 14.36 -6.77
N ARG A 439 10.79 14.50 -7.29
CA ARG A 439 10.31 15.80 -7.82
C ARG A 439 10.31 16.86 -6.72
N ASP A 440 9.82 16.52 -5.54
CA ASP A 440 9.68 17.44 -4.42
C ASP A 440 11.05 17.80 -3.81
N LEU A 441 12.04 16.88 -3.88
CA LEU A 441 13.44 17.11 -3.51
C LEU A 441 14.04 18.30 -4.28
N VAL A 442 13.78 18.40 -5.59
CA VAL A 442 14.28 19.54 -6.39
C VAL A 442 13.76 20.86 -5.84
N THR A 443 12.45 20.93 -5.56
CA THR A 443 11.83 22.14 -4.99
C THR A 443 12.36 22.46 -3.60
N LEU A 444 12.57 21.45 -2.74
CA LEU A 444 13.14 21.64 -1.41
C LEU A 444 14.56 22.22 -1.50
N ASN A 445 15.41 21.66 -2.36
CA ASN A 445 16.76 22.16 -2.57
C ASN A 445 16.78 23.62 -3.09
N GLU A 446 15.95 23.95 -4.08
CA GLU A 446 15.81 25.32 -4.62
C GLU A 446 15.37 26.32 -3.55
N MET A 447 14.65 25.87 -2.53
CA MET A 447 14.14 26.69 -1.44
C MET A 447 15.01 26.64 -0.16
N GLY A 448 16.26 26.18 -0.29
CA GLY A 448 17.27 26.22 0.77
C GLY A 448 17.23 25.08 1.78
N TYR A 449 16.58 23.96 1.46
CA TYR A 449 16.65 22.72 2.25
C TYR A 449 17.64 21.75 1.62
N GLN A 450 18.68 21.36 2.33
CA GLN A 450 19.63 20.35 1.88
C GLN A 450 19.22 18.96 2.31
N LEU A 451 19.22 18.00 1.38
CA LEU A 451 19.15 16.60 1.73
C LEU A 451 20.40 16.21 2.52
N LYS A 452 20.21 15.67 3.72
CA LYS A 452 21.31 15.17 4.56
C LYS A 452 21.52 13.68 4.34
N LYS A 453 20.44 12.91 4.30
CA LYS A 453 20.46 11.47 4.08
C LYS A 453 19.07 10.91 3.77
N PHE A 454 19.04 9.68 3.25
CA PHE A 454 17.81 8.93 3.08
C PHE A 454 17.98 7.46 3.43
N SER A 455 16.91 6.85 3.92
CA SER A 455 16.78 5.40 4.14
C SER A 455 15.67 4.83 3.27
N LEU A 456 15.80 3.55 2.92
CA LEU A 456 14.80 2.79 2.17
C LEU A 456 14.26 1.67 3.04
N VAL A 457 12.93 1.48 3.02
CA VAL A 457 12.23 0.50 3.85
C VAL A 457 11.45 -0.47 2.99
N ASP A 458 11.71 -1.76 3.14
CA ASP A 458 10.99 -2.83 2.43
C ASP A 458 9.66 -3.15 3.10
N GLN A 459 8.73 -2.19 3.04
CA GLN A 459 7.39 -2.34 3.61
C GLN A 459 6.57 -3.43 2.91
N PHE A 460 6.91 -3.75 1.66
CA PHE A 460 6.12 -4.64 0.79
C PHE A 460 7.02 -5.65 0.06
N PRO A 461 7.57 -6.67 0.74
CA PRO A 461 8.24 -7.79 0.08
C PRO A 461 7.41 -8.40 -1.04
N HIS A 462 8.05 -9.00 -2.03
CA HIS A 462 7.45 -9.62 -3.22
C HIS A 462 6.68 -8.66 -4.14
N THR A 463 6.82 -7.35 -3.92
CA THR A 463 6.25 -6.30 -4.78
C THR A 463 7.32 -5.29 -5.20
N SER A 464 6.99 -4.42 -6.15
CA SER A 464 7.85 -3.30 -6.55
C SER A 464 7.77 -2.09 -5.62
N HIS A 465 6.88 -2.12 -4.62
CA HIS A 465 6.68 -0.99 -3.73
C HIS A 465 7.81 -0.88 -2.72
N ILE A 466 8.14 0.35 -2.39
CA ILE A 466 9.17 0.71 -1.42
C ILE A 466 8.75 2.00 -0.71
N GLU A 467 9.09 2.11 0.56
CA GLU A 467 9.01 3.35 1.32
C GLU A 467 10.41 3.99 1.39
N SER A 468 10.45 5.30 1.30
CA SER A 468 11.69 6.07 1.48
C SER A 468 11.50 7.15 2.53
N ILE A 469 12.53 7.38 3.33
CA ILE A 469 12.57 8.40 4.37
C ILE A 469 13.73 9.33 4.06
N MET A 470 13.47 10.60 3.79
CA MET A 470 14.48 11.63 3.55
C MET A 470 14.55 12.59 4.74
N LEU A 471 15.77 12.95 5.13
CA LEU A 471 16.04 13.98 6.12
C LEU A 471 16.61 15.22 5.45
N PHE A 472 15.93 16.34 5.63
CA PHE A 472 16.36 17.64 5.13
C PHE A 472 16.64 18.58 6.30
N GLU A 473 17.67 19.41 6.12
CA GLU A 473 17.99 20.51 6.99
C GLU A 473 17.97 21.82 6.22
N LYS A 474 17.45 22.86 6.81
CA LYS A 474 17.46 24.19 6.23
C LYS A 474 18.83 24.82 6.32
N ASN A 475 19.34 25.35 5.21
CA ASN A 475 20.56 26.15 5.21
C ASN A 475 20.37 27.38 6.11
N GLN A 476 21.41 27.71 6.89
CA GLN A 476 21.44 28.91 7.70
C GLN A 476 21.46 30.18 6.86
#